data_26ebae0ba261afd452a2de47e32c1c71
#
_entry.id   26ebae0ba261afd452a2de47e32c1c71
#
_cell.length_a   1.000
_cell.length_b   1.000
_cell.length_c   1.000
_cell.angle_alpha   90.00
_cell.angle_beta   90.00
_cell.angle_gamma   90.00
#
_symmetry.space_group_name_H-M   'P 1'
#
loop_
_entity.id
_entity.type
_entity.pdbx_description
1 polymer ?
#
loop_
_entity_poly.entity_id
_entity_poly.type
_entity_poly.pdbx_seq_one_letter_code
_entity_poly.pdbx_strand_id
1 'polypeptide(L)'
;MADILTLHQISLTMQGKTLLKNINLSVPKGAYITLAGPSGAGKSTILKICARLLSPSSGELLYQGKNAFQMPPQEYRRHVSYCFQQPVLFGETVSDNLDFPFQIRNQDPDRNRQQELLDQVNLPKDYLTKSIASLSGGEKQRVALIRNLMFKPAILLLDEVTTGLD
;
A
#
# COMPACT_ATOMS: atom_id res chain seq x y z
N MET A 1 -9.74 13.94 17.66
CA MET A 1 -9.16 14.08 16.29
C MET A 1 -10.08 13.35 15.33
N ALA A 2 -10.25 13.84 14.12
CA ALA A 2 -11.13 13.17 13.15
C ALA A 2 -10.43 11.91 12.60
N ASP A 3 -11.19 10.81 12.45
CA ASP A 3 -10.70 9.59 11.87
C ASP A 3 -10.48 9.77 10.36
N ILE A 4 -9.33 9.30 9.88
CA ILE A 4 -9.02 9.31 8.45
C ILE A 4 -9.61 8.09 7.74
N LEU A 5 -9.71 6.95 8.46
CA LEU A 5 -10.31 5.72 7.96
C LEU A 5 -11.12 5.05 9.06
N THR A 6 -12.31 4.58 8.72
CA THR A 6 -13.17 3.84 9.66
C THR A 6 -13.73 2.60 8.97
N LEU A 7 -13.59 1.47 9.63
CA LEU A 7 -14.29 0.23 9.29
C LEU A 7 -15.46 0.10 10.26
N HIS A 8 -16.66 0.00 9.73
CA HIS A 8 -17.89 -0.16 10.52
C HIS A 8 -18.57 -1.46 10.16
N GLN A 9 -18.60 -2.40 11.14
CA GLN A 9 -19.24 -3.73 11.04
C GLN A 9 -18.83 -4.52 9.78
N ILE A 10 -17.57 -4.39 9.36
CA ILE A 10 -17.04 -5.08 8.18
C ILE A 10 -17.07 -6.59 8.40
N SER A 11 -17.73 -7.28 7.48
CA SER A 11 -17.70 -8.76 7.41
C SER A 11 -17.35 -9.19 5.99
N LEU A 12 -16.64 -10.30 5.87
CA LEU A 12 -16.28 -10.91 4.58
C LEU A 12 -16.48 -12.41 4.63
N THR A 13 -17.30 -12.92 3.73
CA THR A 13 -17.48 -14.35 3.47
C THR A 13 -17.08 -14.64 2.03
N MET A 14 -16.20 -15.62 1.84
CA MET A 14 -15.76 -16.07 0.51
C MET A 14 -15.86 -17.59 0.43
N GLN A 15 -16.44 -18.10 -0.63
CA GLN A 15 -16.62 -19.54 -0.87
C GLN A 15 -17.26 -20.28 0.33
N GLY A 16 -18.27 -19.65 0.95
CA GLY A 16 -18.96 -20.21 2.12
C GLY A 16 -18.19 -20.12 3.44
N LYS A 17 -16.94 -19.63 3.44
CA LYS A 17 -16.13 -19.45 4.65
C LYS A 17 -16.12 -17.98 5.09
N THR A 18 -16.48 -17.73 6.34
CA THR A 18 -16.37 -16.39 6.95
C THR A 18 -14.91 -16.12 7.31
N LEU A 19 -14.32 -15.13 6.65
CA LEU A 19 -12.93 -14.68 6.87
C LEU A 19 -12.85 -13.55 7.88
N LEU A 20 -13.84 -12.64 7.87
CA LEU A 20 -13.95 -11.53 8.82
C LEU A 20 -15.41 -11.44 9.29
N LYS A 21 -15.60 -11.14 10.57
CA LYS A 21 -16.93 -11.01 11.16
C LYS A 21 -16.99 -9.76 12.05
N ASN A 22 -17.84 -8.83 11.66
CA ASN A 22 -18.17 -7.62 12.42
C ASN A 22 -16.95 -6.82 12.91
N ILE A 23 -16.01 -6.55 12.01
CA ILE A 23 -14.79 -5.80 12.33
C ILE A 23 -15.11 -4.31 12.40
N ASN A 24 -14.71 -3.70 13.51
CA ASN A 24 -14.78 -2.26 13.73
C ASN A 24 -13.38 -1.74 14.04
N LEU A 25 -12.96 -0.70 13.32
CA LEU A 25 -11.64 -0.09 13.48
C LEU A 25 -11.72 1.39 13.12
N SER A 26 -11.24 2.24 14.00
CA SER A 26 -11.06 3.67 13.74
C SER A 26 -9.57 4.01 13.68
N VAL A 27 -9.17 4.71 12.62
CA VAL A 27 -7.80 5.16 12.38
C VAL A 27 -7.77 6.68 12.42
N PRO A 28 -7.31 7.29 13.50
CA PRO A 28 -7.14 8.74 13.58
C PRO A 28 -6.11 9.25 12.57
N LYS A 29 -6.27 10.49 12.10
CA LYS A 29 -5.28 11.12 11.21
C LYS A 29 -3.91 11.21 11.91
N GLY A 30 -2.86 10.73 11.23
CA GLY A 30 -1.49 10.73 11.74
C GLY A 30 -1.19 9.61 12.75
N ALA A 31 -2.14 8.71 13.02
CA ALA A 31 -1.89 7.56 13.88
C ALA A 31 -1.03 6.50 13.21
N TYR A 32 -0.27 5.78 14.02
CA TYR A 32 0.42 4.55 13.66
C TYR A 32 -0.31 3.37 14.33
N ILE A 33 -0.81 2.43 13.52
CA ILE A 33 -1.60 1.30 14.02
C ILE A 33 -0.97 -0.01 13.56
N THR A 34 -0.80 -0.94 14.50
CA THR A 34 -0.32 -2.29 14.22
C THR A 34 -1.47 -3.30 14.39
N LEU A 35 -1.71 -4.11 13.36
CA LEU A 35 -2.60 -5.27 13.45
C LEU A 35 -1.80 -6.49 13.89
N ALA A 36 -2.02 -6.94 15.12
CA ALA A 36 -1.36 -8.12 15.70
C ALA A 36 -2.31 -9.33 15.71
N GLY A 37 -1.75 -10.53 15.57
CA GLY A 37 -2.50 -11.77 15.63
C GLY A 37 -1.80 -12.91 14.87
N PRO A 38 -2.24 -14.17 15.06
CA PRO A 38 -1.64 -15.33 14.42
C PRO A 38 -1.77 -15.30 12.90
N SER A 39 -1.01 -16.16 12.22
CA SER A 39 -1.17 -16.37 10.77
C SER A 39 -2.60 -16.82 10.47
N GLY A 40 -3.19 -16.29 9.39
CA GLY A 40 -4.58 -16.59 9.02
C GLY A 40 -5.66 -15.82 9.80
N ALA A 41 -5.31 -14.94 10.75
CA ALA A 41 -6.28 -14.14 11.51
C ALA A 41 -7.00 -13.05 10.70
N GLY A 42 -6.74 -12.93 9.40
CA GLY A 42 -7.41 -11.96 8.52
C GLY A 42 -6.73 -10.59 8.44
N LYS A 43 -5.51 -10.40 8.99
CA LYS A 43 -4.78 -9.11 8.96
C LYS A 43 -4.63 -8.56 7.54
N SER A 44 -4.06 -9.35 6.63
CA SER A 44 -3.92 -8.97 5.22
C SER A 44 -5.27 -8.74 4.52
N THR A 45 -6.30 -9.49 4.94
CA THR A 45 -7.66 -9.31 4.41
C THR A 45 -8.24 -7.95 4.80
N ILE A 46 -8.06 -7.53 6.06
CA ILE A 46 -8.45 -6.19 6.53
C ILE A 46 -7.71 -5.12 5.73
N LEU A 47 -6.38 -5.23 5.59
CA LEU A 47 -5.58 -4.27 4.83
C LEU A 47 -6.01 -4.19 3.35
N LYS A 48 -6.34 -5.33 2.72
CA LYS A 48 -6.85 -5.39 1.35
C LYS A 48 -8.22 -4.72 1.20
N ILE A 49 -9.10 -4.84 2.20
CA ILE A 49 -10.37 -4.10 2.22
C ILE A 49 -10.10 -2.60 2.37
N CYS A 50 -9.22 -2.20 3.30
CA CYS A 50 -8.80 -0.80 3.45
C CYS A 50 -8.20 -0.23 2.16
N ALA A 51 -7.49 -1.02 1.37
CA ALA A 51 -6.95 -0.62 0.07
C ALA A 51 -7.98 -0.69 -1.08
N ARG A 52 -9.21 -1.15 -0.82
CA ARG A 52 -10.21 -1.47 -1.84
C ARG A 52 -9.70 -2.45 -2.91
N LEU A 53 -8.89 -3.40 -2.50
CA LEU A 53 -8.49 -4.56 -3.30
C LEU A 53 -9.49 -5.74 -3.11
N LEU A 54 -10.25 -5.71 -2.02
CA LEU A 54 -11.37 -6.61 -1.73
C LEU A 54 -12.57 -5.78 -1.32
N SER A 55 -13.76 -6.23 -1.72
CA SER A 55 -15.04 -5.66 -1.25
C SER A 55 -15.56 -6.49 -0.08
N PRO A 56 -16.00 -5.90 1.03
CA PRO A 56 -16.63 -6.64 2.12
C PRO A 56 -17.99 -7.19 1.68
N SER A 57 -18.45 -8.26 2.34
CA SER A 57 -19.81 -8.80 2.14
C SER A 57 -20.87 -7.95 2.82
N SER A 58 -20.50 -7.25 3.91
CA SER A 58 -21.36 -6.29 4.62
C SER A 58 -20.49 -5.31 5.43
N GLY A 59 -21.12 -4.23 5.90
CA GLY A 59 -20.48 -3.13 6.62
C GLY A 59 -20.02 -2.03 5.69
N GLU A 60 -19.38 -1.00 6.25
CA GLU A 60 -18.97 0.20 5.54
C GLU A 60 -17.50 0.52 5.79
N LEU A 61 -16.80 0.93 4.73
CA LEU A 61 -15.48 1.54 4.79
C LEU A 61 -15.62 3.03 4.54
N LEU A 62 -15.28 3.84 5.53
CA LEU A 62 -15.34 5.30 5.43
C LEU A 62 -13.93 5.87 5.34
N TYR A 63 -13.68 6.71 4.34
CA TYR A 63 -12.49 7.54 4.21
C TYR A 63 -12.88 9.01 4.43
N GLN A 64 -12.33 9.63 5.47
CA GLN A 64 -12.68 10.99 5.89
C GLN A 64 -14.20 11.19 6.02
N GLY A 65 -14.89 10.22 6.63
CA GLY A 65 -16.31 10.22 6.85
C GLY A 65 -17.21 9.95 5.64
N LYS A 66 -16.63 9.71 4.45
CA LYS A 66 -17.37 9.37 3.22
C LYS A 66 -17.17 7.90 2.87
N ASN A 67 -18.23 7.27 2.34
CA ASN A 67 -18.11 5.87 1.91
C ASN A 67 -17.03 5.74 0.82
N ALA A 68 -15.98 5.01 1.14
CA ALA A 68 -14.83 4.84 0.26
C ALA A 68 -15.21 4.18 -1.08
N PHE A 69 -16.20 3.29 -1.10
CA PHE A 69 -16.63 2.60 -2.31
C PHE A 69 -17.44 3.49 -3.28
N GLN A 70 -17.90 4.67 -2.84
CA GLN A 70 -18.55 5.66 -3.69
C GLN A 70 -17.53 6.56 -4.42
N MET A 71 -16.29 6.58 -3.99
CA MET A 71 -15.21 7.31 -4.68
C MET A 71 -14.74 6.52 -5.91
N PRO A 72 -14.30 7.20 -6.99
CA PRO A 72 -13.60 6.53 -8.08
C PRO A 72 -12.38 5.76 -7.56
N PRO A 73 -12.18 4.46 -7.93
CA PRO A 73 -11.08 3.65 -7.37
C PRO A 73 -9.70 4.26 -7.59
N GLN A 74 -9.49 4.92 -8.73
CA GLN A 74 -8.21 5.57 -9.06
C GLN A 74 -7.94 6.77 -8.14
N GLU A 75 -8.96 7.56 -7.83
CA GLU A 75 -8.85 8.68 -6.90
C GLU A 75 -8.53 8.19 -5.48
N TYR A 76 -9.27 7.19 -4.99
CA TYR A 76 -9.04 6.61 -3.68
C TYR A 76 -7.61 6.08 -3.52
N ARG A 77 -7.10 5.35 -4.52
CA ARG A 77 -5.75 4.76 -4.51
C ARG A 77 -4.61 5.79 -4.62
N ARG A 78 -4.90 7.04 -4.96
CA ARG A 78 -3.93 8.14 -4.85
C ARG A 78 -3.71 8.57 -3.40
N HIS A 79 -4.69 8.31 -2.53
CA HIS A 79 -4.65 8.66 -1.11
C HIS A 79 -4.26 7.49 -0.22
N VAL A 80 -4.63 6.27 -0.61
CA VAL A 80 -4.41 5.04 0.17
C VAL A 80 -3.51 4.10 -0.62
N SER A 81 -2.28 3.95 -0.15
CA SER A 81 -1.27 3.10 -0.79
C SER A 81 -1.11 1.78 -0.05
N TYR A 82 -0.95 0.69 -0.79
CA TYR A 82 -0.79 -0.66 -0.24
C TYR A 82 0.55 -1.26 -0.68
N CYS A 83 1.36 -1.66 0.29
CA CYS A 83 2.60 -2.38 0.06
C CYS A 83 2.36 -3.88 0.27
N PHE A 84 2.53 -4.65 -0.79
CA PHE A 84 2.37 -6.09 -0.78
C PHE A 84 3.49 -6.78 0.00
N GLN A 85 3.17 -7.89 0.67
CA GLN A 85 4.12 -8.75 1.35
C GLN A 85 5.25 -9.22 0.41
N GLN A 86 4.90 -9.64 -0.80
CA GLN A 86 5.87 -9.94 -1.85
C GLN A 86 5.98 -8.76 -2.82
N PRO A 87 7.18 -8.23 -3.04
CA PRO A 87 7.37 -7.10 -3.94
C PRO A 87 7.11 -7.51 -5.39
N VAL A 88 6.17 -6.82 -6.03
CA VAL A 88 5.91 -6.97 -7.46
C VAL A 88 6.52 -5.77 -8.19
N LEU A 89 7.58 -6.02 -8.93
CA LEU A 89 8.19 -5.06 -9.85
C LEU A 89 7.84 -5.43 -11.29
N PHE A 90 7.83 -4.44 -12.17
CA PHE A 90 7.50 -4.59 -13.59
C PHE A 90 8.51 -3.83 -14.45
N GLY A 91 8.44 -4.02 -15.77
CA GLY A 91 9.42 -3.45 -16.70
C GLY A 91 10.77 -4.14 -16.60
N GLU A 92 11.83 -3.45 -16.96
CA GLU A 92 13.19 -3.97 -17.03
C GLU A 92 14.11 -3.36 -15.97
N THR A 93 13.86 -2.11 -15.59
CA THR A 93 14.72 -1.32 -14.71
C THR A 93 14.02 -0.82 -13.46
N VAL A 94 14.79 -0.37 -12.49
CA VAL A 94 14.28 0.34 -11.31
C VAL A 94 13.55 1.61 -11.73
N SER A 95 14.07 2.32 -12.74
CA SER A 95 13.44 3.54 -13.27
C SER A 95 12.03 3.29 -13.74
N ASP A 96 11.75 2.17 -14.44
CA ASP A 96 10.39 1.85 -14.90
C ASP A 96 9.38 1.80 -13.77
N ASN A 97 9.83 1.30 -12.60
CA ASN A 97 9.00 1.24 -11.40
C ASN A 97 8.81 2.59 -10.73
N LEU A 98 9.84 3.43 -10.70
CA LEU A 98 9.80 4.74 -10.01
C LEU A 98 9.18 5.84 -10.89
N ASP A 99 9.15 5.67 -12.21
CA ASP A 99 8.49 6.55 -13.17
C ASP A 99 6.97 6.32 -13.19
N PHE A 100 6.52 5.09 -12.95
CA PHE A 100 5.11 4.71 -13.03
C PHE A 100 4.16 5.60 -12.20
N PRO A 101 4.46 5.99 -10.93
CA PRO A 101 3.60 6.88 -10.17
C PRO A 101 3.39 8.25 -10.80
N PHE A 102 4.36 8.73 -11.58
CA PHE A 102 4.26 9.97 -12.35
C PHE A 102 3.42 9.77 -13.61
N GLN A 103 3.69 8.69 -14.35
CA GLN A 103 2.97 8.36 -15.58
C GLN A 103 1.45 8.27 -15.36
N ILE A 104 0.98 7.57 -14.31
CA ILE A 104 -0.45 7.47 -13.99
C ILE A 104 -1.08 8.80 -13.54
N ARG A 105 -0.28 9.84 -13.33
CA ARG A 105 -0.70 11.20 -13.00
C ARG A 105 -0.50 12.19 -14.15
N ASN A 106 -0.05 11.70 -15.33
CA ASN A 106 0.33 12.51 -16.49
C ASN A 106 1.36 13.60 -16.11
N GLN A 107 2.38 13.21 -15.34
CA GLN A 107 3.49 14.08 -14.91
C GLN A 107 4.81 13.49 -15.38
N ASP A 108 5.78 14.36 -15.62
CA ASP A 108 7.14 13.94 -15.92
C ASP A 108 7.83 13.39 -14.66
N PRO A 109 8.69 12.35 -14.79
CA PRO A 109 9.42 11.80 -13.67
C PRO A 109 10.35 12.83 -13.00
N ASP A 110 10.26 12.95 -11.70
CA ASP A 110 11.16 13.77 -10.88
C ASP A 110 12.37 12.94 -10.44
N ARG A 111 13.48 13.07 -11.16
CA ARG A 111 14.73 12.34 -10.88
C ARG A 111 15.34 12.68 -9.53
N ASN A 112 15.21 13.93 -9.07
CA ASN A 112 15.72 14.32 -7.76
C ASN A 112 14.95 13.59 -6.66
N ARG A 113 13.62 13.57 -6.76
CA ARG A 113 12.76 12.86 -5.82
C ARG A 113 13.05 11.35 -5.79
N GLN A 114 13.29 10.74 -6.94
CA GLN A 114 13.66 9.33 -7.03
C GLN A 114 14.99 9.04 -6.33
N GLN A 115 15.99 9.87 -6.57
CA GLN A 115 17.32 9.74 -5.95
C GLN A 115 17.27 9.94 -4.44
N GLU A 116 16.50 10.92 -3.96
CA GLU A 116 16.28 11.12 -2.52
C GLU A 116 15.67 9.87 -1.85
N LEU A 117 14.66 9.26 -2.47
CA LEU A 117 14.02 8.09 -1.91
C LEU A 117 14.90 6.83 -1.99
N LEU A 118 15.71 6.67 -3.04
CA LEU A 118 16.72 5.62 -3.10
C LEU A 118 17.71 5.74 -1.94
N ASP A 119 18.21 6.96 -1.71
CA ASP A 119 19.14 7.26 -0.61
C ASP A 119 18.53 6.93 0.77
N GLN A 120 17.26 7.31 1.00
CA GLN A 120 16.54 7.02 2.24
C GLN A 120 16.40 5.52 2.57
N VAL A 121 16.47 4.66 1.56
CA VAL A 121 16.41 3.21 1.74
C VAL A 121 17.77 2.53 1.51
N ASN A 122 18.86 3.29 1.57
CA ASN A 122 20.23 2.81 1.37
C ASN A 122 20.42 2.06 0.04
N LEU A 123 19.85 2.60 -1.05
CA LEU A 123 20.11 2.15 -2.41
C LEU A 123 20.90 3.22 -3.18
N PRO A 124 21.99 2.84 -3.89
CA PRO A 124 22.77 3.79 -4.69
C PRO A 124 21.93 4.48 -5.78
N LYS A 125 22.26 5.73 -6.10
CA LYS A 125 21.53 6.53 -7.10
C LYS A 125 21.62 5.98 -8.52
N ASP A 126 22.68 5.27 -8.85
CA ASP A 126 22.88 4.56 -10.12
C ASP A 126 21.96 3.36 -10.30
N TYR A 127 21.25 2.95 -9.22
CA TYR A 127 20.24 1.89 -9.30
C TYR A 127 19.09 2.23 -10.23
N LEU A 128 18.85 3.50 -10.60
CA LEU A 128 17.81 3.86 -11.55
C LEU A 128 17.89 3.05 -12.86
N THR A 129 19.11 2.81 -13.35
CA THR A 129 19.36 2.04 -14.59
C THR A 129 19.57 0.54 -14.35
N LYS A 130 19.58 0.11 -13.08
CA LYS A 130 19.82 -1.30 -12.72
C LYS A 130 18.63 -2.16 -13.13
N SER A 131 18.93 -3.32 -13.72
CA SER A 131 17.88 -4.30 -14.06
C SER A 131 17.24 -4.87 -12.80
N ILE A 132 15.89 -4.93 -12.80
CA ILE A 132 15.14 -5.54 -11.70
C ILE A 132 15.42 -7.03 -11.51
N ALA A 133 15.87 -7.73 -12.57
CA ALA A 133 16.25 -9.13 -12.49
C ALA A 133 17.50 -9.35 -11.60
N SER A 134 18.39 -8.36 -11.55
CA SER A 134 19.63 -8.43 -10.76
C SER A 134 19.47 -7.99 -9.30
N LEU A 135 18.28 -7.55 -8.90
CA LEU A 135 18.01 -7.11 -7.53
C LEU A 135 17.81 -8.31 -6.60
N SER A 136 18.39 -8.23 -5.41
CA SER A 136 18.06 -9.12 -4.29
C SER A 136 16.61 -8.94 -3.83
N GLY A 137 16.08 -9.89 -3.04
CA GLY A 137 14.73 -9.79 -2.48
C GLY A 137 14.51 -8.51 -1.66
N GLY A 138 15.47 -8.15 -0.80
CA GLY A 138 15.42 -6.95 0.00
C GLY A 138 15.50 -5.66 -0.83
N GLU A 139 16.31 -5.63 -1.90
CA GLU A 139 16.37 -4.49 -2.82
C GLU A 139 15.04 -4.32 -3.57
N LYS A 140 14.42 -5.42 -4.04
CA LYS A 140 13.09 -5.41 -4.66
C LYS A 140 12.04 -4.85 -3.70
N GLN A 141 12.10 -5.25 -2.43
CA GLN A 141 11.20 -4.76 -1.39
C GLN A 141 11.34 -3.25 -1.20
N ARG A 142 12.58 -2.75 -1.08
CA ARG A 142 12.86 -1.32 -0.93
C ARG A 142 12.40 -0.51 -2.15
N VAL A 143 12.66 -0.98 -3.37
CA VAL A 143 12.18 -0.33 -4.60
C VAL A 143 10.65 -0.29 -4.64
N ALA A 144 9.96 -1.39 -4.31
CA ALA A 144 8.50 -1.42 -4.24
C ALA A 144 7.95 -0.46 -3.17
N LEU A 145 8.62 -0.34 -2.02
CA LEU A 145 8.24 0.58 -0.95
C LEU A 145 8.34 2.04 -1.42
N ILE A 146 9.49 2.46 -1.96
CA ILE A 146 9.69 3.85 -2.38
C ILE A 146 8.82 4.22 -3.59
N ARG A 147 8.47 3.27 -4.46
CA ARG A 147 7.47 3.48 -5.50
C ARG A 147 6.14 3.96 -4.92
N ASN A 148 5.70 3.38 -3.80
CA ASN A 148 4.48 3.80 -3.10
C ASN A 148 4.62 5.14 -2.39
N LEU A 149 5.85 5.61 -2.15
CA LEU A 149 6.18 6.86 -1.44
C LEU A 149 6.56 8.02 -2.39
N MET A 150 6.61 7.78 -3.71
CA MET A 150 6.87 8.86 -4.70
C MET A 150 5.95 10.04 -4.48
N PHE A 151 4.66 9.77 -4.30
CA PHE A 151 3.67 10.74 -3.85
C PHE A 151 3.21 10.32 -2.46
N LYS A 152 3.44 11.18 -1.47
CA LYS A 152 3.10 10.89 -0.07
C LYS A 152 1.61 10.53 0.08
N PRO A 153 1.26 9.27 0.38
CA PRO A 153 -0.13 8.90 0.57
C PRO A 153 -0.65 9.45 1.91
N ALA A 154 -1.97 9.62 2.02
CA ALA A 154 -2.62 9.97 3.27
C ALA A 154 -2.64 8.76 4.24
N ILE A 155 -2.69 7.54 3.69
CA ILE A 155 -2.62 6.28 4.43
C ILE A 155 -1.66 5.34 3.70
N LEU A 156 -0.71 4.77 4.44
CA LEU A 156 0.20 3.73 3.97
C LEU A 156 -0.13 2.41 4.69
N LEU A 157 -0.52 1.41 3.92
CA LEU A 157 -0.86 0.07 4.40
C LEU A 157 0.32 -0.86 4.12
N LEU A 158 0.92 -1.42 5.18
CA LEU A 158 2.09 -2.29 5.11
C LEU A 158 1.68 -3.72 5.49
N ASP A 159 1.72 -4.65 4.53
CA ASP A 159 1.38 -6.05 4.74
C ASP A 159 2.68 -6.88 4.85
N GLU A 160 3.14 -7.10 6.09
CA GLU A 160 4.36 -7.86 6.43
C GLU A 160 5.62 -7.44 5.63
N VAL A 161 5.76 -6.14 5.36
CA VAL A 161 6.83 -5.58 4.49
C VAL A 161 8.21 -5.66 5.12
N THR A 162 8.29 -5.93 6.42
CA THR A 162 9.55 -5.97 7.19
C THR A 162 10.28 -7.30 7.13
N THR A 163 9.64 -8.37 6.63
CA THR A 163 10.29 -9.67 6.44
C THR A 163 11.23 -9.59 5.23
N GLY A 164 12.52 -9.29 5.47
CA GLY A 164 13.56 -9.18 4.43
C GLY A 164 14.19 -7.80 4.29
N LEU A 165 14.00 -6.91 5.26
CA LEU A 165 14.70 -5.62 5.35
C LEU A 165 15.97 -5.69 6.24
N ASP A 166 16.36 -6.90 6.69
CA ASP A 166 17.61 -7.14 7.47
C ASP A 166 18.84 -7.09 6.57
#